data_f9107f1c61aed3021239711e8bd08086
#
_entry.id   f9107f1c61aed3021239711e8bd08086
#
_cell.length_a   1.000
_cell.length_b   1.000
_cell.length_c   1.000
_cell.angle_alpha   90.00
_cell.angle_beta   90.00
_cell.angle_gamma   90.00
#
_symmetry.space_group_name_H-M   'P 1'
#
loop_
_entity.id
_entity.type
_entity.pdbx_description
1 polymer ?
#
loop_
_entity_poly.entity_id
_entity_poly.type
_entity_poly.pdbx_seq_one_letter_code
_entity_poly.pdbx_strand_id
1 'polypeptide(L)'
;MNKYDMKHYEANRYDANRYDVAVVGGSAAGLSAALVLTRARRSVVVIDSGTPRNAPATHMHGYLSRDGMNPADLLDAGRDEVKGYGGELLAGVVTELIPNGPQGFWALLSDGRRLSAER
;
A
#
# COMPACT_ATOMS: atom_id res chain seq x y z
N MET A 1 -2.61 -25.63 0.73
CA MET A 1 -3.49 -25.01 -0.27
C MET A 1 -2.65 -24.39 -1.36
N ASN A 2 -3.07 -24.56 -2.61
CA ASN A 2 -2.40 -23.95 -3.76
C ASN A 2 -2.64 -22.43 -3.71
N LYS A 3 -1.63 -21.64 -4.07
CA LYS A 3 -1.75 -20.19 -4.09
C LYS A 3 -2.84 -19.69 -5.05
N TYR A 4 -3.23 -20.50 -6.04
CA TYR A 4 -4.28 -20.15 -6.98
C TYR A 4 -5.68 -20.58 -6.53
N ASP A 5 -5.78 -21.32 -5.45
CA ASP A 5 -7.07 -21.71 -4.87
C ASP A 5 -7.50 -20.63 -3.89
N MET A 6 -8.30 -19.70 -4.39
CA MET A 6 -8.73 -18.54 -3.63
C MET A 6 -10.10 -18.70 -2.98
N LYS A 7 -10.75 -19.85 -3.14
CA LYS A 7 -12.11 -20.05 -2.62
C LYS A 7 -12.19 -19.89 -1.12
N HIS A 8 -11.18 -20.36 -0.40
CA HIS A 8 -11.15 -20.22 1.06
C HIS A 8 -11.09 -18.75 1.48
N TYR A 9 -10.39 -17.93 0.70
CA TYR A 9 -10.27 -16.50 0.99
C TYR A 9 -11.53 -15.74 0.61
N GLU A 10 -12.19 -16.12 -0.47
CA GLU A 10 -13.44 -15.52 -0.89
C GLU A 10 -14.56 -15.77 0.11
N ALA A 11 -14.62 -16.97 0.67
CA ALA A 11 -15.63 -17.32 1.66
C ALA A 11 -15.47 -16.49 2.93
N ASN A 12 -14.30 -15.97 3.20
CA ASN A 12 -13.99 -15.16 4.38
C ASN A 12 -13.88 -13.68 4.01
N ARG A 13 -14.93 -13.15 3.42
CA ARG A 13 -14.95 -11.75 2.94
C ARG A 13 -14.96 -10.72 4.05
N TYR A 14 -15.10 -11.14 5.31
CA TYR A 14 -14.96 -10.26 6.47
C TYR A 14 -13.54 -10.24 7.00
N ASP A 15 -12.65 -10.94 6.31
CA ASP A 15 -11.24 -10.93 6.64
C ASP A 15 -10.70 -9.50 6.57
N ALA A 16 -9.88 -9.12 7.56
CA ALA A 16 -9.24 -7.82 7.61
C ALA A 16 -8.28 -7.59 6.43
N ASN A 17 -7.99 -8.63 5.63
CA ASN A 17 -7.10 -8.56 4.49
C ASN A 17 -7.80 -8.13 3.19
N ARG A 18 -8.99 -7.58 3.29
CA ARG A 18 -9.70 -7.08 2.11
C ARG A 18 -9.76 -5.56 2.14
N TYR A 19 -9.40 -4.95 1.00
CA TYR A 19 -9.32 -3.49 0.86
C TYR A 19 -10.00 -3.02 -0.41
N ASP A 20 -10.39 -1.75 -0.44
CA ASP A 20 -10.83 -1.13 -1.69
C ASP A 20 -9.65 -0.96 -2.63
N VAL A 21 -8.50 -0.54 -2.09
CA VAL A 21 -7.30 -0.25 -2.89
C VAL A 21 -6.06 -0.76 -2.18
N ALA A 22 -5.19 -1.41 -2.94
CA ALA A 22 -3.84 -1.74 -2.50
C ALA A 22 -2.86 -0.88 -3.29
N VAL A 23 -2.04 -0.12 -2.56
CA VAL A 23 -0.99 0.70 -3.16
C VAL A 23 0.33 -0.03 -2.97
N VAL A 24 0.98 -0.39 -4.06
CA VAL A 24 2.25 -1.09 -4.00
C VAL A 24 3.38 -0.07 -4.11
N GLY A 25 4.07 0.13 -3.01
CA GLY A 25 5.14 1.10 -2.90
C GLY A 25 4.81 2.22 -1.94
N GLY A 26 5.65 2.40 -0.93
CA GLY A 26 5.49 3.42 0.12
C GLY A 26 6.37 4.64 -0.11
N SER A 27 6.68 4.98 -1.35
CA SER A 27 7.38 6.22 -1.70
C SER A 27 6.41 7.40 -1.69
N ALA A 28 6.92 8.59 -1.99
CA ALA A 28 6.11 9.81 -1.96
C ALA A 28 4.87 9.69 -2.86
N ALA A 29 5.00 9.12 -4.04
CA ALA A 29 3.87 8.96 -4.97
C ALA A 29 2.81 8.02 -4.40
N GLY A 30 3.24 6.87 -3.86
CA GLY A 30 2.32 5.90 -3.27
C GLY A 30 1.61 6.45 -2.06
N LEU A 31 2.32 7.12 -1.16
CA LEU A 31 1.72 7.73 0.02
C LEU A 31 0.77 8.87 -0.36
N SER A 32 1.10 9.65 -1.40
CA SER A 32 0.19 10.69 -1.89
C SER A 32 -1.11 10.11 -2.41
N ALA A 33 -1.03 9.03 -3.19
CA ALA A 33 -2.22 8.36 -3.69
C ALA A 33 -3.05 7.80 -2.53
N ALA A 34 -2.39 7.16 -1.57
CA ALA A 34 -3.08 6.60 -0.40
C ALA A 34 -3.75 7.70 0.41
N LEU A 35 -3.12 8.85 0.58
CA LEU A 35 -3.70 9.95 1.33
C LEU A 35 -4.99 10.45 0.66
N VAL A 36 -4.98 10.64 -0.64
CA VAL A 36 -6.17 11.07 -1.38
C VAL A 36 -7.30 10.06 -1.21
N LEU A 37 -6.99 8.77 -1.34
CA LEU A 37 -7.98 7.71 -1.26
C LEU A 37 -8.54 7.54 0.15
N THR A 38 -7.70 7.63 1.18
CA THR A 38 -8.16 7.51 2.57
C THR A 38 -9.00 8.73 2.97
N ARG A 39 -8.65 9.91 2.49
CA ARG A 39 -9.49 11.10 2.71
C ARG A 39 -10.84 10.96 2.04
N ALA A 40 -10.92 10.21 0.95
CA ALA A 40 -12.19 9.87 0.29
C ALA A 40 -12.89 8.68 0.95
N ARG A 41 -12.43 8.25 2.11
CA ARG A 41 -13.00 7.17 2.91
C ARG A 41 -12.93 5.79 2.26
N ARG A 42 -11.94 5.57 1.40
CA ARG A 42 -11.67 4.25 0.86
C ARG A 42 -10.79 3.48 1.85
N SER A 43 -10.99 2.17 1.92
CA SER A 43 -10.09 1.31 2.68
C SER A 43 -8.84 1.06 1.84
N VAL A 44 -7.70 1.44 2.38
CA VAL A 44 -6.44 1.44 1.63
C VAL A 44 -5.36 0.76 2.44
N VAL A 45 -4.61 -0.12 1.79
CA VAL A 45 -3.35 -0.64 2.34
C VAL A 45 -2.21 -0.18 1.44
N VAL A 46 -1.13 0.29 2.05
CA VAL A 46 0.12 0.57 1.36
C VAL A 46 1.08 -0.54 1.69
N ILE A 47 1.56 -1.25 0.68
CA ILE A 47 2.51 -2.34 0.86
C ILE A 47 3.87 -1.83 0.47
N ASP A 48 4.79 -1.77 1.42
CA ASP A 48 6.10 -1.17 1.23
C ASP A 48 7.20 -2.17 1.49
N SER A 49 8.10 -2.29 0.54
CA SER A 49 9.26 -3.19 0.66
C SER A 49 10.35 -2.67 1.59
N GLY A 50 10.25 -1.42 1.99
CA GLY A 50 11.27 -0.80 2.84
C GLY A 50 12.46 -0.22 2.07
N THR A 51 12.40 -0.21 0.75
CA THR A 51 13.50 0.28 -0.09
C THR A 51 13.00 1.39 -1.02
N PRO A 52 12.79 2.60 -0.50
CA PRO A 52 12.28 3.70 -1.33
C PRO A 52 13.32 4.13 -2.36
N ARG A 53 12.85 4.52 -3.53
CA ARG A 53 13.72 4.97 -4.62
C ARG A 53 14.58 6.17 -4.26
N ASN A 54 14.07 7.02 -3.37
CA ASN A 54 14.75 8.26 -2.98
C ASN A 54 15.70 8.09 -1.81
N ALA A 55 15.89 6.86 -1.34
CA ALA A 55 16.75 6.61 -0.17
C ALA A 55 18.14 7.23 -0.27
N PRO A 56 18.82 7.23 -1.42
CA PRO A 56 20.15 7.83 -1.53
C PRO A 56 20.19 9.36 -1.48
N ALA A 57 19.05 10.03 -1.69
CA ALA A 57 19.03 11.50 -1.68
C ALA A 57 19.03 12.01 -0.25
N THR A 58 19.82 13.05 0.04
CA THR A 58 19.86 13.65 1.37
C THR A 58 18.75 14.69 1.57
N HIS A 59 18.40 15.40 0.50
CA HIS A 59 17.36 16.43 0.53
C HIS A 59 16.51 16.37 -0.73
N MET A 60 15.27 16.80 -0.59
CA MET A 60 14.32 16.84 -1.69
C MET A 60 14.13 18.28 -2.17
N HIS A 61 14.07 18.43 -3.47
CA HIS A 61 13.87 19.73 -4.09
C HIS A 61 12.70 19.68 -5.08
N GLY A 62 11.97 20.77 -5.18
CA GLY A 62 10.84 20.86 -6.09
C GLY A 62 9.51 20.40 -5.49
N TYR A 63 9.48 20.02 -4.23
CA TYR A 63 8.24 19.69 -3.52
C TYR A 63 7.71 20.94 -2.84
N LEU A 64 6.51 21.32 -3.18
CA LEU A 64 5.87 22.50 -2.60
C LEU A 64 5.82 22.36 -1.07
N SER A 65 6.28 23.38 -0.37
CA SER A 65 6.38 23.46 1.09
C SER A 65 7.23 22.36 1.74
N ARG A 66 7.87 21.51 0.94
CA ARG A 66 8.74 20.42 1.44
C ARG A 66 10.12 20.47 0.78
N ASP A 67 10.40 21.52 0.05
CA ASP A 67 11.68 21.67 -0.61
C ASP A 67 12.82 21.70 0.41
N GLY A 68 13.86 20.91 0.17
CA GLY A 68 14.97 20.80 1.11
C GLY A 68 14.78 19.79 2.24
N MET A 69 13.59 19.23 2.41
CA MET A 69 13.32 18.23 3.43
C MET A 69 14.05 16.93 3.12
N ASN A 70 14.53 16.23 4.15
CA ASN A 70 15.08 14.89 4.00
C ASN A 70 14.00 13.94 3.52
N PRO A 71 14.26 13.09 2.51
CA PRO A 71 13.25 12.16 2.00
C PRO A 71 12.66 11.24 3.07
N ALA A 72 13.46 10.78 4.02
CA ALA A 72 12.96 9.91 5.09
C ALA A 72 11.95 10.65 5.96
N ASP A 73 12.20 11.91 6.27
CA ASP A 73 11.27 12.70 7.08
C ASP A 73 9.95 12.95 6.35
N LEU A 74 10.01 13.18 5.03
CA LEU A 74 8.81 13.32 4.23
C LEU A 74 7.99 12.04 4.22
N LEU A 75 8.64 10.89 4.07
CA LEU A 75 7.95 9.59 4.06
C LEU A 75 7.33 9.30 5.42
N ASP A 76 8.03 9.61 6.52
CA ASP A 76 7.47 9.42 7.86
C ASP A 76 6.23 10.29 8.06
N ALA A 77 6.29 11.55 7.65
CA ALA A 77 5.14 12.45 7.73
C ALA A 77 3.97 11.92 6.90
N GLY A 78 4.26 11.42 5.70
CA GLY A 78 3.24 10.85 4.83
C GLY A 78 2.59 9.61 5.43
N ARG A 79 3.38 8.73 6.02
CA ARG A 79 2.85 7.54 6.70
C ARG A 79 1.94 7.92 7.85
N ASP A 80 2.32 8.90 8.65
CA ASP A 80 1.50 9.36 9.77
C ASP A 80 0.18 9.93 9.28
N GLU A 81 0.19 10.68 8.20
CA GLU A 81 -1.04 11.23 7.61
C GLU A 81 -1.96 10.11 7.10
N VAL A 82 -1.42 9.14 6.40
CA VAL A 82 -2.21 8.01 5.88
C VAL A 82 -2.84 7.24 7.03
N LYS A 83 -2.06 6.94 8.09
CA LYS A 83 -2.59 6.27 9.27
C LYS A 83 -3.68 7.10 9.96
N GLY A 84 -3.49 8.41 10.03
CA GLY A 84 -4.46 9.31 10.65
C GLY A 84 -5.82 9.28 9.96
N TYR A 85 -5.86 8.99 8.67
CA TYR A 85 -7.09 8.82 7.91
C TYR A 85 -7.56 7.36 7.81
N GLY A 86 -6.96 6.47 8.59
CA GLY A 86 -7.40 5.08 8.64
C GLY A 86 -6.75 4.13 7.66
N GLY A 87 -5.75 4.59 6.92
CA GLY A 87 -5.00 3.71 6.01
C GLY A 87 -4.10 2.76 6.78
N GLU A 88 -3.83 1.61 6.18
CA GLU A 88 -2.91 0.64 6.75
C GLU A 88 -1.58 0.66 6.00
N LEU A 89 -0.51 0.52 6.76
CA LEU A 89 0.84 0.38 6.20
C LEU A 89 1.33 -1.02 6.51
N LEU A 90 1.72 -1.74 5.47
CA LEU A 90 2.14 -3.13 5.59
C LEU A 90 3.53 -3.29 5.00
N ALA A 91 4.47 -3.77 5.81
CA ALA A 91 5.80 -4.08 5.33
C ALA A 91 5.76 -5.41 4.58
N GLY A 92 6.25 -5.43 3.36
CA GLY A 92 6.26 -6.65 2.56
C GLY A 92 6.61 -6.40 1.11
N VAL A 93 6.78 -7.49 0.39
CA VAL A 93 7.11 -7.46 -1.04
C VAL A 93 6.03 -8.21 -1.79
N VAL A 94 5.36 -7.53 -2.72
CA VAL A 94 4.37 -8.17 -3.59
C VAL A 94 5.13 -8.97 -4.65
N THR A 95 4.85 -10.25 -4.71
CA THR A 95 5.49 -11.15 -5.69
C THR A 95 4.58 -11.48 -6.85
N GLU A 96 3.27 -11.41 -6.66
CA GLU A 96 2.34 -11.80 -7.69
C GLU A 96 0.99 -11.11 -7.48
N LEU A 97 0.35 -10.72 -8.58
CA LEU A 97 -1.02 -10.25 -8.59
C LEU A 97 -1.86 -11.24 -9.39
N ILE A 98 -2.93 -11.72 -8.78
CA ILE A 98 -3.79 -12.73 -9.39
C ILE A 98 -5.18 -12.11 -9.58
N PRO A 99 -5.65 -11.99 -10.83
CA PRO A 99 -6.99 -11.46 -11.08
C PRO A 99 -8.07 -12.31 -10.41
N ASN A 100 -9.08 -11.65 -9.88
CA ASN A 100 -10.19 -12.29 -9.19
C ASN A 100 -11.53 -11.83 -9.78
N GLY A 101 -11.60 -11.76 -11.10
CA GLY A 101 -12.81 -11.37 -11.83
C GLY A 101 -13.32 -10.00 -11.41
N PRO A 102 -14.62 -9.85 -11.27
CA PRO A 102 -15.20 -8.54 -10.90
C PRO A 102 -14.86 -8.10 -9.48
N GLN A 103 -14.28 -8.97 -8.67
CA GLN A 103 -13.91 -8.66 -7.29
C GLN A 103 -12.53 -8.04 -7.17
N GLY A 104 -11.82 -7.81 -8.28
CA GLY A 104 -10.53 -7.19 -8.28
C GLY A 104 -9.40 -8.19 -8.42
N PHE A 105 -8.54 -8.29 -7.40
CA PHE A 105 -7.37 -9.18 -7.47
C PHE A 105 -6.89 -9.57 -6.09
N TRP A 106 -6.04 -10.61 -6.08
CA TRP A 106 -5.27 -11.02 -4.91
C TRP A 106 -3.83 -10.54 -5.08
N ALA A 107 -3.27 -10.02 -3.99
CA ALA A 107 -1.85 -9.71 -3.93
C ALA A 107 -1.17 -10.74 -3.03
N LEU A 108 -0.15 -11.40 -3.55
CA LEU A 108 0.63 -12.37 -2.79
C LEU A 108 1.94 -11.71 -2.37
N LEU A 109 2.30 -11.89 -1.10
CA LEU A 109 3.52 -11.35 -0.55
C LEU A 109 4.57 -12.45 -0.42
N SER A 110 5.83 -12.06 -0.43
CA SER A 110 6.96 -13.01 -0.39
C SER A 110 6.98 -13.87 0.87
N ASP A 111 6.36 -13.42 1.95
CA ASP A 111 6.29 -14.17 3.20
C ASP A 111 5.06 -15.08 3.31
N GLY A 112 4.30 -15.21 2.24
CA GLY A 112 3.12 -16.08 2.19
C GLY A 112 1.82 -15.39 2.55
N ARG A 113 1.85 -14.15 3.02
CA ARG A 113 0.61 -13.41 3.28
C ARG A 113 -0.11 -13.09 1.98
N ARG A 114 -1.42 -12.99 2.06
CA ARG A 114 -2.28 -12.67 0.92
C ARG A 114 -3.28 -11.63 1.34
N LEU A 115 -3.59 -10.74 0.40
CA LEU A 115 -4.67 -9.77 0.61
C LEU A 115 -5.43 -9.58 -0.69
N SER A 116 -6.66 -9.10 -0.59
CA SER A 116 -7.47 -8.83 -1.75
C SER A 116 -7.81 -7.34 -1.82
N ALA A 117 -7.94 -6.83 -3.02
CA ALA A 117 -8.32 -5.46 -3.26
C ALA A 117 -9.10 -5.35 -4.56
N GLU A 118 -10.01 -4.38 -4.63
CA GLU A 118 -10.73 -4.11 -5.86
C GLU A 118 -9.82 -3.46 -6.90
N ARG A 119 -8.89 -2.64 -6.43
CA ARG A 119 -7.96 -1.90 -7.29
C ARG A 119 -6.55 -1.96 -6.73
#